data_aa30909ebfdfd67074444d80654d2913
#
_entry.id   aa30909ebfdfd67074444d80654d2913
#
_cell.length_a   1.000
_cell.length_b   1.000
_cell.length_c   1.000
_cell.angle_alpha   90.00
_cell.angle_beta   90.00
_cell.angle_gamma   90.00
#
_symmetry.space_group_name_H-M   'P 1'
#
loop_
_entity.id
_entity.type
_entity.pdbx_description
1 polymer ?
#
loop_
_entity_poly.entity_id
_entity_poly.type
_entity_poly.pdbx_seq_one_letter_code
_entity_poly.pdbx_strand_id
1 'polypeptide(L)'
;MRNNCVNLYGYMKKSRKDLILLITFIVLAVAINAYIIYHACLNGMQSSNASEGVVEVSEEVVNTVRPNTITEANHDQFATFIRKAFGHFGLFTLSGIFSSFATYFVIKDTKWYTKGLGIGISFLFGFLLAVLTEIIQLNVPGRSGEFVDVLIDTGGYVIGLGITVLILALVLKDQAKKKENH
;
A
#
# COMPACT_ATOMS: atom_id res chain seq x y z
N MET A 1 34.31 -34.97 -11.10
CA MET A 1 33.69 -33.62 -11.31
C MET A 1 32.24 -33.84 -11.73
N ARG A 2 31.28 -33.83 -10.79
CA ARG A 2 29.85 -33.94 -11.12
C ARG A 2 29.30 -32.51 -11.21
N ASN A 3 28.81 -32.18 -12.40
CA ASN A 3 28.24 -30.88 -12.76
C ASN A 3 27.06 -30.55 -11.87
N ASN A 4 27.21 -29.54 -11.04
CA ASN A 4 26.10 -28.84 -10.43
C ASN A 4 25.42 -28.00 -11.52
N CYS A 5 24.66 -28.64 -12.38
CA CYS A 5 23.61 -27.95 -13.12
C CYS A 5 22.59 -27.50 -12.07
N VAL A 6 22.66 -26.24 -11.69
CA VAL A 6 21.63 -25.57 -10.90
C VAL A 6 20.33 -25.78 -11.65
N ASN A 7 19.46 -26.59 -11.09
CA ASN A 7 18.21 -27.00 -11.69
C ASN A 7 17.25 -25.82 -11.68
N LEU A 8 17.37 -24.93 -12.67
CA LEU A 8 16.45 -23.81 -12.91
C LEU A 8 14.99 -24.27 -13.05
N TYR A 9 14.77 -25.55 -13.35
CA TYR A 9 13.43 -26.16 -13.44
C TYR A 9 12.74 -26.38 -12.08
N GLY A 10 13.46 -26.38 -10.97
CA GLY A 10 12.87 -26.46 -9.62
C GLY A 10 12.08 -25.22 -9.20
N TYR A 11 12.31 -24.08 -9.85
CA TYR A 11 11.70 -22.80 -9.51
C TYR A 11 10.26 -22.62 -10.03
N MET A 12 9.76 -23.51 -10.88
CA MET A 12 8.53 -23.27 -11.64
C MET A 12 7.34 -24.17 -11.30
N LYS A 13 7.30 -24.82 -10.14
CA LYS A 13 6.10 -25.58 -9.75
C LYS A 13 5.33 -24.90 -8.62
N LYS A 14 4.99 -23.61 -8.80
CA LYS A 14 3.99 -22.98 -7.94
C LYS A 14 2.67 -23.72 -8.09
N SER A 15 1.97 -23.95 -6.97
CA SER A 15 0.65 -24.55 -7.04
C SER A 15 -0.26 -23.63 -7.86
N ARG A 16 -1.29 -24.17 -8.52
CA ARG A 16 -2.26 -23.38 -9.28
C ARG A 16 -2.90 -22.27 -8.42
N LYS A 17 -3.14 -22.56 -7.14
CA LYS A 17 -3.66 -21.60 -6.17
C LYS A 17 -2.68 -20.45 -5.93
N ASP A 18 -1.39 -20.74 -5.75
CA ASP A 18 -0.36 -19.73 -5.54
C ASP A 18 -0.16 -18.82 -6.75
N LEU A 19 -0.28 -19.39 -7.96
CA LEU A 19 -0.21 -18.61 -9.19
C LEU A 19 -1.40 -17.64 -9.32
N ILE A 20 -2.60 -18.10 -9.01
CA ILE A 20 -3.80 -17.26 -9.00
C ILE A 20 -3.64 -16.13 -8.00
N LEU A 21 -3.22 -16.42 -6.76
CA LEU A 21 -3.01 -15.40 -5.73
C LEU A 21 -1.92 -14.39 -6.13
N LEU A 22 -0.81 -14.87 -6.69
CA LEU A 22 0.25 -14.00 -7.21
C LEU A 22 -0.28 -13.02 -8.26
N ILE A 23 -0.99 -13.53 -9.27
CA ILE A 23 -1.56 -12.69 -10.34
C ILE A 23 -2.56 -11.69 -9.75
N THR A 24 -3.44 -12.14 -8.85
CA THR A 24 -4.43 -11.27 -8.19
C THR A 24 -3.75 -10.13 -7.45
N PHE A 25 -2.75 -10.41 -6.62
CA PHE A 25 -2.06 -9.37 -5.86
C PHE A 25 -1.20 -8.45 -6.74
N ILE A 26 -0.62 -8.96 -7.84
CA ILE A 26 0.07 -8.11 -8.82
C ILE A 26 -0.92 -7.15 -9.48
N VAL A 27 -2.08 -7.62 -9.92
CA VAL A 27 -3.10 -6.78 -10.55
C VAL A 27 -3.59 -5.70 -9.57
N LEU A 28 -3.89 -6.07 -8.32
CA LEU A 28 -4.31 -5.13 -7.29
C LEU A 28 -3.21 -4.11 -6.96
N ALA A 29 -1.95 -4.54 -6.85
CA ALA A 29 -0.83 -3.65 -6.61
C ALA A 29 -0.63 -2.66 -7.77
N VAL A 30 -0.69 -3.13 -9.01
CA VAL A 30 -0.58 -2.27 -10.19
C VAL A 30 -1.75 -1.27 -10.24
N ALA A 31 -2.98 -1.72 -9.99
CA ALA A 31 -4.15 -0.86 -10.01
C ALA A 31 -4.08 0.26 -8.95
N ILE A 32 -3.76 -0.06 -7.70
CA ILE A 32 -3.66 0.94 -6.63
C ILE A 32 -2.50 1.91 -6.86
N ASN A 33 -1.34 1.42 -7.30
CA ASN A 33 -0.19 2.28 -7.56
C ASN A 33 -0.41 3.20 -8.76
N ALA A 34 -1.07 2.71 -9.82
CA ALA A 34 -1.48 3.53 -10.96
C ALA A 34 -2.50 4.61 -10.53
N TYR A 35 -3.44 4.27 -9.65
CA TYR A 35 -4.39 5.21 -9.09
C TYR A 35 -3.72 6.29 -8.24
N ILE A 36 -2.76 5.94 -7.40
CA ILE A 36 -1.95 6.88 -6.60
C ILE A 36 -1.21 7.87 -7.53
N ILE A 37 -0.52 7.36 -8.55
CA ILE A 37 0.20 8.20 -9.53
C ILE A 37 -0.78 9.10 -10.30
N TYR A 38 -1.92 8.57 -10.74
CA TYR A 38 -2.95 9.35 -11.39
C TYR A 38 -3.42 10.52 -10.53
N HIS A 39 -3.71 10.27 -9.24
CA HIS A 39 -4.10 11.31 -8.29
C HIS A 39 -3.01 12.35 -8.03
N ALA A 40 -1.74 11.95 -8.03
CA ALA A 40 -0.62 12.88 -7.93
C ALA A 40 -0.54 13.84 -9.13
N CYS A 41 -0.99 13.41 -10.31
CA CYS A 41 -1.02 14.22 -11.52
C CYS A 41 -2.21 15.19 -11.60
N LEU A 42 -3.24 15.06 -10.77
CA LEU A 42 -4.38 15.97 -10.75
C LEU A 42 -4.00 17.34 -10.21
N ASN A 43 -4.45 18.42 -10.87
CA ASN A 43 -4.27 19.77 -10.35
C ASN A 43 -5.06 19.99 -9.04
N GLY A 44 -4.76 21.08 -8.33
CA GLY A 44 -5.35 21.34 -7.01
C GLY A 44 -6.88 21.29 -7.00
N MET A 45 -7.54 21.87 -8.00
CA MET A 45 -9.00 21.87 -8.13
C MET A 45 -9.53 20.45 -8.41
N GLN A 46 -8.95 19.74 -9.36
CA GLN A 46 -9.33 18.36 -9.68
C GLN A 46 -9.16 17.41 -8.50
N SER A 47 -8.07 17.57 -7.75
CA SER A 47 -7.80 16.77 -6.56
C SER A 47 -8.81 17.09 -5.43
N SER A 48 -9.20 18.34 -5.25
CA SER A 48 -10.24 18.72 -4.31
C SER A 48 -11.59 18.11 -4.67
N ASN A 49 -12.03 18.26 -5.91
CA ASN A 49 -13.30 17.69 -6.39
C ASN A 49 -13.32 16.16 -6.28
N ALA A 50 -12.18 15.49 -6.57
CA ALA A 50 -12.10 14.03 -6.47
C ALA A 50 -12.22 13.50 -5.03
N SER A 51 -11.92 14.33 -4.02
CA SER A 51 -12.00 13.98 -2.60
C SER A 51 -13.24 14.54 -1.88
N GLU A 52 -14.01 15.41 -2.55
CA GLU A 52 -15.13 16.14 -1.94
C GLU A 52 -16.15 15.21 -1.29
N GLY A 53 -16.61 14.18 -2.00
CA GLY A 53 -17.59 13.23 -1.44
C GLY A 53 -17.09 12.48 -0.18
N VAL A 54 -15.78 12.22 -0.06
CA VAL A 54 -15.22 11.60 1.15
C VAL A 54 -15.19 12.62 2.30
N VAL A 55 -14.90 13.89 2.01
CA VAL A 55 -14.92 14.97 2.99
C VAL A 55 -16.33 15.19 3.50
N GLU A 56 -17.33 15.32 2.61
CA GLU A 56 -18.74 15.53 2.96
C GLU A 56 -19.30 14.41 3.84
N VAL A 57 -19.09 13.14 3.44
CA VAL A 57 -19.53 11.98 4.24
C VAL A 57 -18.85 11.97 5.61
N SER A 58 -17.56 12.31 5.67
CA SER A 58 -16.81 12.37 6.94
C SER A 58 -17.32 13.49 7.84
N GLU A 59 -17.66 14.65 7.28
CA GLU A 59 -18.25 15.78 7.98
C GLU A 59 -19.64 15.43 8.54
N GLU A 60 -20.49 14.80 7.72
CA GLU A 60 -21.81 14.36 8.15
C GLU A 60 -21.74 13.39 9.33
N VAL A 61 -20.82 12.40 9.26
CA VAL A 61 -20.59 11.45 10.36
C VAL A 61 -20.16 12.17 11.64
N VAL A 62 -19.18 13.10 11.55
CA VAL A 62 -18.69 13.84 12.72
C VAL A 62 -19.79 14.72 13.32
N ASN A 63 -20.53 15.46 12.50
CA ASN A 63 -21.59 16.36 12.95
C ASN A 63 -22.85 15.59 13.44
N THR A 64 -23.05 14.34 13.01
CA THR A 64 -24.09 13.47 13.57
C THR A 64 -23.76 13.04 15.00
N VAL A 65 -22.47 12.72 15.27
CA VAL A 65 -22.02 12.30 16.61
C VAL A 65 -21.88 13.50 17.56
N ARG A 66 -21.37 14.63 17.03
CA ARG A 66 -21.17 15.88 17.75
C ARG A 66 -21.61 17.06 16.89
N PRO A 67 -22.84 17.54 17.06
CA PRO A 67 -23.36 18.66 16.26
C PRO A 67 -22.49 19.92 16.34
N ASN A 68 -22.35 20.61 15.20
CA ASN A 68 -21.56 21.85 15.06
C ASN A 68 -20.06 21.69 15.36
N THR A 69 -19.50 20.49 15.25
CA THR A 69 -18.05 20.29 15.38
C THR A 69 -17.32 20.80 14.15
N ILE A 70 -17.82 20.46 12.96
CA ILE A 70 -17.31 21.00 11.71
C ILE A 70 -18.23 22.11 11.26
N THR A 71 -17.63 23.29 11.03
CA THR A 71 -18.29 24.54 10.66
C THR A 71 -17.53 25.17 9.48
N GLU A 72 -18.10 26.18 8.83
CA GLU A 72 -17.41 26.94 7.76
C GLU A 72 -16.02 27.44 8.19
N ALA A 73 -15.84 27.77 9.47
CA ALA A 73 -14.57 28.29 9.99
C ALA A 73 -13.44 27.28 10.04
N ASN A 74 -13.74 25.97 10.15
CA ASN A 74 -12.73 24.89 10.26
C ASN A 74 -12.83 23.84 9.16
N HIS A 75 -13.75 24.00 8.20
CA HIS A 75 -13.99 23.07 7.11
C HIS A 75 -12.70 22.78 6.31
N ASP A 76 -11.93 23.79 5.91
CA ASP A 76 -10.71 23.60 5.11
C ASP A 76 -9.64 22.79 5.85
N GLN A 77 -9.50 23.01 7.15
CA GLN A 77 -8.56 22.23 7.98
C GLN A 77 -9.02 20.79 8.08
N PHE A 78 -10.30 20.55 8.29
CA PHE A 78 -10.90 19.22 8.33
C PHE A 78 -10.76 18.52 6.99
N ALA A 79 -11.09 19.17 5.87
CA ALA A 79 -10.93 18.63 4.53
C ALA A 79 -9.47 18.24 4.25
N THR A 80 -8.51 19.08 4.64
CA THR A 80 -7.08 18.78 4.52
C THR A 80 -6.69 17.55 5.34
N PHE A 81 -7.18 17.43 6.57
CA PHE A 81 -6.95 16.25 7.41
C PHE A 81 -7.52 14.98 6.77
N ILE A 82 -8.76 15.02 6.27
CA ILE A 82 -9.40 13.87 5.61
C ILE A 82 -8.63 13.46 4.36
N ARG A 83 -8.17 14.41 3.54
CA ARG A 83 -7.35 14.13 2.35
C ARG A 83 -6.03 13.45 2.72
N LYS A 84 -5.35 13.92 3.78
CA LYS A 84 -4.12 13.29 4.26
C LYS A 84 -4.38 11.89 4.85
N ALA A 85 -5.47 11.71 5.60
CA ALA A 85 -5.80 10.43 6.23
C ALA A 85 -6.21 9.35 5.20
N PHE A 86 -7.07 9.68 4.25
CA PHE A 86 -7.60 8.71 3.29
C PHE A 86 -6.82 8.73 1.96
N GLY A 87 -6.50 9.91 1.43
CA GLY A 87 -5.81 10.08 0.15
C GLY A 87 -4.33 9.68 0.22
N HIS A 88 -3.60 10.15 1.22
CA HIS A 88 -2.20 9.82 1.41
C HIS A 88 -2.06 8.52 2.22
N PHE A 89 -2.25 8.57 3.52
CA PHE A 89 -2.02 7.42 4.41
C PHE A 89 -2.83 6.17 4.02
N GLY A 90 -4.13 6.31 3.72
CA GLY A 90 -5.01 5.18 3.41
C GLY A 90 -4.64 4.47 2.11
N LEU A 91 -4.44 5.22 1.01
CA LEU A 91 -4.05 4.64 -0.27
C LEU A 91 -2.66 3.98 -0.20
N PHE A 92 -1.70 4.59 0.49
CA PHE A 92 -0.38 3.98 0.68
C PHE A 92 -0.42 2.75 1.60
N THR A 93 -1.35 2.69 2.56
CA THR A 93 -1.59 1.46 3.34
C THR A 93 -2.08 0.32 2.44
N LEU A 94 -3.03 0.57 1.55
CA LEU A 94 -3.50 -0.43 0.58
C LEU A 94 -2.39 -0.84 -0.39
N SER A 95 -1.60 0.13 -0.89
CA SER A 95 -0.42 -0.15 -1.71
C SER A 95 0.56 -1.07 -0.99
N GLY A 96 0.87 -0.79 0.28
CA GLY A 96 1.74 -1.61 1.12
C GLY A 96 1.22 -3.04 1.29
N ILE A 97 -0.08 -3.22 1.52
CA ILE A 97 -0.71 -4.54 1.62
C ILE A 97 -0.55 -5.31 0.30
N PHE A 98 -1.02 -4.78 -0.81
CA PHE A 98 -1.06 -5.52 -2.08
C PHE A 98 0.34 -5.78 -2.65
N SER A 99 1.24 -4.78 -2.60
CA SER A 99 2.61 -4.93 -3.06
C SER A 99 3.41 -5.93 -2.23
N SER A 100 3.19 -5.96 -0.90
CA SER A 100 3.87 -6.90 -0.01
C SER A 100 3.36 -8.33 -0.19
N PHE A 101 2.07 -8.55 -0.39
CA PHE A 101 1.55 -9.87 -0.76
C PHE A 101 2.10 -10.34 -2.11
N ALA A 102 2.12 -9.48 -3.13
CA ALA A 102 2.71 -9.81 -4.42
C ALA A 102 4.19 -10.23 -4.25
N THR A 103 4.98 -9.45 -3.53
CA THR A 103 6.38 -9.76 -3.21
C THR A 103 6.51 -11.10 -2.48
N TYR A 104 5.67 -11.36 -1.47
CA TYR A 104 5.68 -12.64 -0.76
C TYR A 104 5.46 -13.82 -1.71
N PHE A 105 4.45 -13.78 -2.58
CA PHE A 105 4.17 -14.86 -3.51
C PHE A 105 5.26 -15.05 -4.59
N VAL A 106 6.05 -14.02 -4.86
CA VAL A 106 7.25 -14.14 -5.69
C VAL A 106 8.34 -14.94 -4.97
N ILE A 107 8.62 -14.62 -3.68
CA ILE A 107 9.81 -15.09 -2.97
C ILE A 107 9.54 -16.21 -1.96
N LYS A 108 8.29 -16.65 -1.75
CA LYS A 108 7.92 -17.59 -0.66
C LYS A 108 8.69 -18.92 -0.69
N ASP A 109 9.06 -19.37 -1.88
CA ASP A 109 9.77 -20.65 -2.09
C ASP A 109 11.30 -20.47 -2.06
N THR A 110 11.79 -19.27 -1.73
CA THR A 110 13.22 -18.95 -1.65
C THR A 110 13.78 -19.16 -0.24
N LYS A 111 15.10 -19.04 -0.10
CA LYS A 111 15.79 -19.14 1.18
C LYS A 111 15.36 -18.01 2.13
N TRP A 112 15.47 -18.23 3.44
CA TRP A 112 15.00 -17.31 4.49
C TRP A 112 15.59 -15.88 4.39
N TYR A 113 16.87 -15.75 4.04
CA TYR A 113 17.53 -14.45 3.87
C TYR A 113 16.97 -13.66 2.68
N THR A 114 16.51 -14.35 1.64
CA THR A 114 15.85 -13.72 0.49
C THR A 114 14.50 -13.12 0.90
N LYS A 115 13.82 -13.70 1.90
CA LYS A 115 12.57 -13.15 2.45
C LYS A 115 12.79 -11.84 3.17
N GLY A 116 13.86 -11.73 3.97
CA GLY A 116 14.26 -10.45 4.58
C GLY A 116 14.61 -9.38 3.55
N LEU A 117 15.35 -9.75 2.50
CA LEU A 117 15.66 -8.87 1.39
C LEU A 117 14.38 -8.42 0.66
N GLY A 118 13.41 -9.33 0.47
CA GLY A 118 12.12 -9.01 -0.14
C GLY A 118 11.32 -7.97 0.64
N ILE A 119 11.33 -8.03 1.98
CA ILE A 119 10.73 -6.99 2.84
C ILE A 119 11.43 -5.64 2.62
N GLY A 120 12.77 -5.64 2.59
CA GLY A 120 13.55 -4.43 2.32
C GLY A 120 13.27 -3.81 0.95
N ILE A 121 13.17 -4.63 -0.09
CA ILE A 121 12.82 -4.19 -1.45
C ILE A 121 11.40 -3.62 -1.48
N SER A 122 10.44 -4.28 -0.83
CA SER A 122 9.06 -3.77 -0.74
C SER A 122 9.01 -2.42 -0.03
N PHE A 123 9.72 -2.26 1.09
CA PHE A 123 9.83 -0.97 1.79
C PHE A 123 10.43 0.12 0.89
N LEU A 124 11.55 -0.18 0.24
CA LEU A 124 12.23 0.77 -0.66
C LEU A 124 11.32 1.19 -1.81
N PHE A 125 10.55 0.25 -2.38
CA PHE A 125 9.57 0.57 -3.41
C PHE A 125 8.51 1.57 -2.91
N GLY A 126 7.92 1.33 -1.73
CA GLY A 126 6.92 2.23 -1.14
C GLY A 126 7.48 3.62 -0.84
N PHE A 127 8.69 3.68 -0.28
CA PHE A 127 9.37 4.95 -0.03
C PHE A 127 9.65 5.73 -1.33
N LEU A 128 10.16 5.05 -2.36
CA LEU A 128 10.43 5.70 -3.66
C LEU A 128 9.13 6.15 -4.34
N LEU A 129 8.04 5.40 -4.20
CA LEU A 129 6.73 5.80 -4.70
C LEU A 129 6.24 7.07 -3.99
N ALA A 130 6.37 7.16 -2.65
CA ALA A 130 6.01 8.34 -1.87
C ALA A 130 6.81 9.57 -2.31
N VAL A 131 8.12 9.43 -2.48
CA VAL A 131 8.96 10.53 -2.99
C VAL A 131 8.55 10.93 -4.41
N LEU A 132 8.28 9.95 -5.28
CA LEU A 132 7.88 10.20 -6.66
C LEU A 132 6.57 11.00 -6.75
N THR A 133 5.57 10.65 -5.95
CA THR A 133 4.29 11.35 -5.94
C THR A 133 4.44 12.81 -5.54
N GLU A 134 5.27 13.10 -4.54
CA GLU A 134 5.52 14.47 -4.10
C GLU A 134 6.33 15.28 -5.13
N ILE A 135 7.29 14.65 -5.82
CA ILE A 135 8.00 15.28 -6.94
C ILE A 135 7.03 15.62 -8.09
N ILE A 136 6.07 14.74 -8.39
CA ILE A 136 5.03 15.01 -9.39
C ILE A 136 4.19 16.21 -8.94
N GLN A 137 3.73 16.24 -7.69
CA GLN A 137 2.88 17.31 -7.15
C GLN A 137 3.58 18.68 -7.16
N LEU A 138 4.89 18.74 -6.93
CA LEU A 138 5.68 19.98 -7.06
C LEU A 138 5.59 20.61 -8.46
N ASN A 139 5.29 19.83 -9.49
CA ASN A 139 5.21 20.27 -10.89
C ASN A 139 3.76 20.44 -11.37
N VAL A 140 2.77 20.25 -10.50
CA VAL A 140 1.35 20.32 -10.84
C VAL A 140 0.74 21.64 -10.33
N PRO A 141 0.04 22.41 -11.16
CA PRO A 141 -0.56 23.67 -10.76
C PRO A 141 -1.54 23.51 -9.59
N GLY A 142 -1.41 24.39 -8.58
CA GLY A 142 -2.28 24.40 -7.39
C GLY A 142 -2.04 23.25 -6.42
N ARG A 143 -0.88 22.56 -6.54
CA ARG A 143 -0.38 21.56 -5.57
C ARG A 143 0.91 22.03 -4.94
N SER A 144 1.13 21.62 -3.68
CA SER A 144 2.42 21.75 -3.00
C SER A 144 2.92 20.36 -2.67
N GLY A 145 4.12 20.02 -3.11
CA GLY A 145 4.80 18.80 -2.63
C GLY A 145 5.37 19.09 -1.23
N GLU A 146 5.02 18.26 -0.27
CA GLU A 146 5.42 18.44 1.13
C GLU A 146 6.21 17.23 1.64
N PHE A 147 7.35 17.48 2.27
CA PHE A 147 8.12 16.39 2.89
C PHE A 147 7.32 15.63 3.96
N VAL A 148 6.40 16.32 4.64
CA VAL A 148 5.50 15.69 5.62
C VAL A 148 4.61 14.64 4.96
N ASP A 149 4.16 14.88 3.72
CA ASP A 149 3.32 13.93 2.99
C ASP A 149 4.13 12.69 2.57
N VAL A 150 5.42 12.83 2.23
CA VAL A 150 6.32 11.67 2.06
C VAL A 150 6.37 10.80 3.33
N LEU A 151 6.41 11.42 4.52
CA LEU A 151 6.42 10.67 5.78
C LEU A 151 5.08 9.98 6.06
N ILE A 152 3.96 10.65 5.78
CA ILE A 152 2.60 10.10 5.94
C ILE A 152 2.41 8.91 5.00
N ASP A 153 2.79 9.05 3.73
CA ASP A 153 2.69 8.02 2.69
C ASP A 153 3.58 6.81 3.03
N THR A 154 4.83 7.06 3.40
CA THR A 154 5.76 6.00 3.85
C THR A 154 5.22 5.30 5.09
N GLY A 155 4.69 6.06 6.06
CA GLY A 155 4.06 5.51 7.27
C GLY A 155 2.87 4.61 6.92
N GLY A 156 1.98 5.04 6.05
CA GLY A 156 0.88 4.23 5.54
C GLY A 156 1.37 2.93 4.90
N TYR A 157 2.35 3.04 4.00
CA TYR A 157 2.92 1.85 3.34
C TYR A 157 3.53 0.86 4.33
N VAL A 158 4.27 1.33 5.34
CA VAL A 158 4.88 0.49 6.39
C VAL A 158 3.80 -0.21 7.22
N ILE A 159 2.69 0.46 7.54
CA ILE A 159 1.55 -0.16 8.21
C ILE A 159 0.97 -1.28 7.33
N GLY A 160 0.77 -1.05 6.04
CA GLY A 160 0.29 -2.06 5.09
C GLY A 160 1.22 -3.27 4.99
N LEU A 161 2.54 -3.03 4.90
CA LEU A 161 3.57 -4.07 4.95
C LEU A 161 3.50 -4.86 6.26
N GLY A 162 3.39 -4.18 7.42
CA GLY A 162 3.27 -4.80 8.73
C GLY A 162 2.02 -5.69 8.86
N ILE A 163 0.87 -5.22 8.38
CA ILE A 163 -0.38 -6.00 8.32
C ILE A 163 -0.17 -7.27 7.50
N THR A 164 0.47 -7.18 6.34
CA THR A 164 0.76 -8.34 5.49
C THR A 164 1.66 -9.35 6.20
N VAL A 165 2.75 -8.89 6.83
CA VAL A 165 3.67 -9.76 7.58
C VAL A 165 2.93 -10.46 8.73
N LEU A 166 2.08 -9.75 9.46
CA LEU A 166 1.28 -10.31 10.55
C LEU A 166 0.32 -11.41 10.05
N ILE A 167 -0.44 -11.12 8.99
CA ILE A 167 -1.37 -12.10 8.39
C ILE A 167 -0.61 -13.35 7.96
N LEU A 168 0.51 -13.20 7.26
CA LEU A 168 1.32 -14.32 6.81
C LEU A 168 1.90 -15.13 7.97
N ALA A 169 2.35 -14.49 9.04
CA ALA A 169 2.84 -15.17 10.24
C ALA A 169 1.75 -16.03 10.90
N LEU A 170 0.52 -15.51 11.00
CA LEU A 170 -0.61 -16.23 11.58
C LEU A 170 -1.01 -17.43 10.71
N VAL A 171 -1.10 -17.26 9.38
CA VAL A 171 -1.45 -18.33 8.45
C VAL A 171 -0.40 -19.44 8.44
N LEU A 172 0.88 -19.08 8.43
CA LEU A 172 1.96 -20.08 8.44
C LEU A 172 2.02 -20.87 9.76
N LYS A 173 1.75 -20.21 10.89
CA LYS A 173 1.66 -20.86 12.22
C LYS A 173 0.51 -21.89 12.27
N ASP A 174 -0.67 -21.54 11.72
CA ASP A 174 -1.81 -22.47 11.67
C ASP A 174 -1.51 -23.69 10.79
N GLN A 175 -0.88 -23.48 9.64
CA GLN A 175 -0.46 -24.57 8.75
C GLN A 175 0.56 -25.53 9.40
N ALA A 176 1.49 -24.99 10.19
CA ALA A 176 2.48 -25.81 10.91
C ALA A 176 1.78 -26.70 11.96
N LYS A 177 0.87 -26.16 12.77
CA LYS A 177 0.08 -26.93 13.77
C LYS A 177 -0.75 -28.05 13.13
N LYS A 178 -1.35 -27.81 11.97
CA LYS A 178 -2.14 -28.83 11.26
C LYS A 178 -1.29 -29.99 10.77
N LYS A 179 -0.02 -29.75 10.43
CA LYS A 179 0.93 -30.79 10.00
C LYS A 179 1.45 -31.65 11.17
N GLU A 180 1.50 -31.11 12.39
CA GLU A 180 1.92 -31.83 13.58
C GLU A 180 0.81 -32.76 14.12
N ASN A 181 -0.45 -32.48 13.80
CA ASN A 181 -1.63 -33.21 14.29
C ASN A 181 -2.10 -34.32 13.32
N HIS A 182 -1.43 -34.52 12.19
CA HIS A 182 -1.65 -35.58 11.21
C HIS A 182 -0.40 -36.45 11.01
#